data_8ddc704e79a379910d785f49cd2d85de
#
_entry.id   8ddc704e79a379910d785f49cd2d85de
#
_cell.length_a   1.000
_cell.length_b   1.000
_cell.length_c   1.000
_cell.angle_alpha   90.00
_cell.angle_beta   90.00
_cell.angle_gamma   90.00
#
_symmetry.space_group_name_H-M   'P 1'
#
loop_
_entity.id
_entity.type
_entity.pdbx_description
1 polymer ?
#
loop_
_entity_poly.entity_id
_entity_poly.type
_entity_poly.pdbx_seq_one_letter_code
_entity_poly.pdbx_strand_id
1 'polypeptide(L)'
;MVSRCTHARIASVNTSRNPGLLWPGNEEIVQDTGTNAVYLDHAATTPLRTEALEAMIPYFTEVFGNPSSIHTLGQEARRALESAREVVSKVLECRASEVVFTGGGTESDNAAIRGGAFALKQAGNHIVTTEVEHHAVLHTCHQLENFGFEVTYVPVDSDGLVDPEAVAAAVTDKTVIVSVMYVNNEIGTVQPIREISNLVRERAEAIGRTILIHTDAVQAAGYLNLSVKELGVDMLSLSAHKFHGPKGVGILYIKRGTPLVPLLMGGGQERERRSGTENIAGIVGTATALKLSEEERESTSIHCRELRDRIIAAIPELIPGTLLNGHPIKRLDNNVNVCFPGLEAEPVLLGLDLKGIFASSGSACSTASLEPSHVLTAIGRPADIARGSLRITVGRETTDGDVDYFLETVQSVVQRLRELPSFRLHNR
;
A
#
# COMPACT_ATOMS: atom_id res chain seq x y z
N MET A 1 -12.51 49.19 25.13
CA MET A 1 -13.69 48.64 24.43
C MET A 1 -13.24 47.41 23.69
N VAL A 2 -13.53 46.23 24.25
CA VAL A 2 -13.12 44.94 23.66
C VAL A 2 -14.35 44.38 22.95
N SER A 3 -14.28 44.33 21.64
CA SER A 3 -15.34 43.76 20.77
C SER A 3 -15.28 42.24 20.84
N ARG A 4 -16.35 41.62 21.23
CA ARG A 4 -16.55 40.16 21.26
C ARG A 4 -16.73 39.65 19.82
N CYS A 5 -15.78 38.86 19.31
CA CYS A 5 -16.01 38.01 18.15
C CYS A 5 -16.92 36.84 18.56
N THR A 6 -18.08 36.80 18.00
CA THR A 6 -19.07 35.72 18.13
C THR A 6 -18.59 34.48 17.40
N HIS A 7 -18.50 33.37 18.14
CA HIS A 7 -18.31 32.05 17.59
C HIS A 7 -19.52 31.65 16.72
N ALA A 8 -19.33 31.61 15.43
CA ALA A 8 -20.29 30.95 14.55
C ALA A 8 -20.19 29.43 14.78
N ARG A 9 -21.24 28.82 15.32
CA ARG A 9 -21.39 27.37 15.38
C ARG A 9 -21.47 26.86 13.94
N ILE A 10 -20.52 26.03 13.55
CA ILE A 10 -20.61 25.22 12.33
C ILE A 10 -21.75 24.24 12.57
N ALA A 11 -22.82 24.42 11.78
CA ALA A 11 -23.95 23.50 11.77
C ALA A 11 -23.45 22.11 11.37
N SER A 12 -23.96 21.09 12.05
CA SER A 12 -23.77 19.68 11.73
C SER A 12 -23.93 19.48 10.21
N VAL A 13 -22.88 18.97 9.58
CA VAL A 13 -22.91 18.57 8.16
C VAL A 13 -23.86 17.37 8.07
N ASN A 14 -25.08 17.68 7.68
CA ASN A 14 -26.08 16.67 7.33
C ASN A 14 -25.59 16.02 6.03
N THR A 15 -25.40 14.70 6.00
CA THR A 15 -24.93 13.91 4.84
C THR A 15 -25.95 13.81 3.70
N SER A 16 -26.95 14.69 3.67
CA SER A 16 -27.81 14.89 2.50
C SER A 16 -27.12 15.90 1.56
N ARG A 17 -26.46 15.39 0.54
CA ARG A 17 -26.03 16.00 -0.74
C ARG A 17 -26.06 17.53 -0.76
N ASN A 18 -24.88 18.15 -0.76
CA ASN A 18 -24.71 19.58 -1.07
C ASN A 18 -24.53 19.73 -2.59
N PRO A 19 -25.51 20.29 -3.36
CA PRO A 19 -25.44 20.34 -4.83
C PRO A 19 -24.51 21.42 -5.39
N GLY A 20 -23.70 22.08 -4.57
CA GLY A 20 -22.96 23.29 -4.94
C GLY A 20 -21.48 23.10 -5.35
N LEU A 21 -20.94 21.89 -5.40
CA LEU A 21 -19.51 21.64 -5.70
C LEU A 21 -19.30 20.69 -6.91
N LEU A 22 -20.22 20.68 -7.87
CA LEU A 22 -20.07 19.91 -9.10
C LEU A 22 -19.39 20.77 -10.17
N TRP A 23 -18.31 20.26 -10.76
CA TRP A 23 -17.75 20.79 -12.00
C TRP A 23 -18.85 20.76 -13.07
N PRO A 24 -19.00 21.84 -13.89
CA PRO A 24 -19.97 21.82 -14.98
C PRO A 24 -19.66 20.65 -15.92
N GLY A 25 -20.59 19.69 -16.03
CA GLY A 25 -20.44 18.51 -16.87
C GLY A 25 -20.60 17.15 -16.19
N ASN A 26 -20.73 17.08 -14.86
CA ASN A 26 -20.85 15.80 -14.12
C ASN A 26 -22.27 15.41 -13.74
N GLU A 27 -23.31 16.04 -14.33
CA GLU A 27 -24.71 15.70 -13.97
C GLU A 27 -25.19 14.32 -14.50
N GLU A 28 -24.42 13.63 -15.36
CA GLU A 28 -24.88 12.39 -15.99
C GLU A 28 -24.10 11.12 -15.59
N ILE A 29 -23.06 11.17 -14.75
CA ILE A 29 -22.20 9.99 -14.50
C ILE A 29 -22.63 9.17 -13.27
N VAL A 30 -23.46 9.70 -12.40
CA VAL A 30 -24.04 8.92 -11.29
C VAL A 30 -25.52 8.72 -11.56
N GLN A 31 -25.87 7.80 -12.45
CA GLN A 31 -27.20 7.21 -12.41
C GLN A 31 -27.34 6.55 -11.04
N ASP A 32 -28.36 6.97 -10.30
CA ASP A 32 -28.83 6.32 -9.08
C ASP A 32 -29.35 4.93 -9.49
N THR A 33 -28.46 3.95 -9.54
CA THR A 33 -28.81 2.58 -9.97
C THR A 33 -29.64 1.85 -8.91
N GLY A 34 -29.96 2.50 -7.78
CA GLY A 34 -30.73 1.87 -6.70
C GLY A 34 -30.03 0.67 -6.05
N THR A 35 -28.82 0.32 -6.50
CA THR A 35 -28.01 -0.77 -5.95
C THR A 35 -27.02 -0.21 -4.96
N ASN A 36 -26.92 -0.80 -3.77
CA ASN A 36 -25.85 -0.49 -2.83
C ASN A 36 -24.51 -0.78 -3.50
N ALA A 37 -23.67 0.26 -3.64
CA ALA A 37 -22.32 0.09 -4.17
C ALA A 37 -21.44 -0.66 -3.16
N VAL A 38 -20.87 -1.80 -3.55
CA VAL A 38 -20.01 -2.63 -2.72
C VAL A 38 -18.56 -2.45 -3.15
N TYR A 39 -17.74 -1.85 -2.29
CA TYR A 39 -16.33 -1.59 -2.57
C TYR A 39 -15.43 -2.67 -1.97
N LEU A 40 -14.79 -3.45 -2.84
CA LEU A 40 -13.92 -4.58 -2.49
C LEU A 40 -12.50 -4.43 -3.10
N ASP A 41 -12.01 -3.20 -3.22
CA ASP A 41 -10.69 -2.89 -3.79
C ASP A 41 -9.83 -2.02 -2.87
N HIS A 42 -9.89 -2.28 -1.55
CA HIS A 42 -9.15 -1.52 -0.53
C HIS A 42 -7.62 -1.59 -0.70
N ALA A 43 -7.09 -2.63 -1.35
CA ALA A 43 -5.66 -2.71 -1.67
C ALA A 43 -5.23 -1.74 -2.78
N ALA A 44 -6.14 -1.29 -3.66
CA ALA A 44 -5.83 -0.26 -4.65
C ALA A 44 -5.82 1.14 -4.02
N THR A 45 -6.86 1.48 -3.27
CA THR A 45 -6.96 2.72 -2.49
C THR A 45 -8.09 2.58 -1.47
N THR A 46 -8.08 3.40 -0.43
CA THR A 46 -9.17 3.45 0.55
C THR A 46 -9.89 4.80 0.50
N PRO A 47 -11.16 4.87 0.93
CA PRO A 47 -11.85 6.15 1.17
C PRO A 47 -11.08 6.98 2.20
N LEU A 48 -11.05 8.30 2.00
CA LEU A 48 -10.49 9.20 3.01
C LEU A 48 -11.40 9.23 4.24
N ARG A 49 -10.84 9.05 5.43
CA ARG A 49 -11.59 9.16 6.69
C ARG A 49 -12.11 10.59 6.90
N THR A 50 -13.31 10.70 7.45
CA THR A 50 -13.91 12.01 7.79
C THR A 50 -13.03 12.78 8.76
N GLU A 51 -12.50 12.13 9.79
CA GLU A 51 -11.63 12.74 10.79
C GLU A 51 -10.32 13.26 10.18
N ALA A 52 -9.78 12.54 9.19
CA ALA A 52 -8.60 12.99 8.45
C ALA A 52 -8.94 14.20 7.57
N LEU A 53 -10.08 14.18 6.86
CA LEU A 53 -10.53 15.32 6.06
C LEU A 53 -10.76 16.56 6.92
N GLU A 54 -11.46 16.44 8.03
CA GLU A 54 -11.71 17.54 8.98
C GLU A 54 -10.40 18.12 9.53
N ALA A 55 -9.44 17.26 9.86
CA ALA A 55 -8.11 17.69 10.31
C ALA A 55 -7.31 18.44 9.22
N MET A 56 -7.55 18.16 7.94
CA MET A 56 -6.88 18.81 6.80
C MET A 56 -7.41 20.21 6.51
N ILE A 57 -8.73 20.43 6.67
CA ILE A 57 -9.43 21.63 6.20
C ILE A 57 -8.77 22.95 6.66
N PRO A 58 -8.40 23.16 7.93
CA PRO A 58 -7.82 24.43 8.38
C PRO A 58 -6.52 24.81 7.65
N TYR A 59 -5.76 23.83 7.16
CA TYR A 59 -4.48 24.04 6.50
C TYR A 59 -4.59 24.45 5.03
N PHE A 60 -5.78 24.45 4.47
CA PHE A 60 -6.04 24.99 3.13
C PHE A 60 -6.42 26.48 3.14
N THR A 61 -7.01 26.96 4.24
CA THR A 61 -7.66 28.28 4.28
C THR A 61 -7.20 29.19 5.42
N GLU A 62 -6.94 28.66 6.60
CA GLU A 62 -6.65 29.45 7.80
C GLU A 62 -5.16 29.39 8.17
N VAL A 63 -4.55 28.21 8.20
CA VAL A 63 -3.15 27.95 8.58
C VAL A 63 -2.33 27.61 7.34
N PHE A 64 -2.42 28.42 6.30
CA PHE A 64 -1.80 28.21 5.00
C PHE A 64 -0.33 28.65 4.90
N GLY A 65 0.29 29.04 6.02
CA GLY A 65 1.65 29.56 6.05
C GLY A 65 2.70 28.54 5.60
N ASN A 66 3.79 29.02 4.96
CA ASN A 66 4.91 28.16 4.65
C ASN A 66 5.68 27.84 5.96
N PRO A 67 5.93 26.54 6.30
CA PRO A 67 6.62 26.16 7.54
C PRO A 67 8.05 26.70 7.68
N SER A 68 8.66 27.11 6.57
CA SER A 68 9.99 27.74 6.56
C SER A 68 9.98 29.23 6.92
N SER A 69 8.78 29.87 6.97
CA SER A 69 8.64 31.29 7.28
C SER A 69 8.73 31.56 8.78
N ILE A 70 9.37 32.67 9.16
CA ILE A 70 9.59 33.06 10.57
C ILE A 70 8.37 33.71 11.22
N HIS A 71 7.42 34.22 10.43
CA HIS A 71 6.21 34.87 10.93
C HIS A 71 5.20 33.86 11.52
N THR A 72 4.23 34.33 12.28
CA THR A 72 3.28 33.52 13.07
C THR A 72 2.62 32.41 12.25
N LEU A 73 2.07 32.70 11.06
CA LEU A 73 1.42 31.69 10.22
C LEU A 73 2.38 30.57 9.78
N GLY A 74 3.65 30.90 9.49
CA GLY A 74 4.66 29.89 9.17
C GLY A 74 4.99 29.02 10.39
N GLN A 75 5.09 29.63 11.56
CA GLN A 75 5.35 28.88 12.81
C GLN A 75 4.17 27.98 13.22
N GLU A 76 2.93 28.36 12.90
CA GLU A 76 1.76 27.52 13.12
C GLU A 76 1.77 26.31 12.19
N ALA A 77 2.04 26.49 10.90
CA ALA A 77 2.21 25.41 9.94
C ALA A 77 3.36 24.47 10.33
N ARG A 78 4.48 25.03 10.82
CA ARG A 78 5.62 24.23 11.31
C ARG A 78 5.26 23.41 12.54
N ARG A 79 4.50 23.96 13.50
CA ARG A 79 4.03 23.20 14.66
C ARG A 79 3.14 22.03 14.23
N ALA A 80 2.25 22.24 13.26
CA ALA A 80 1.42 21.17 12.72
C ALA A 80 2.24 20.06 12.07
N LEU A 81 3.23 20.43 11.25
CA LEU A 81 4.16 19.48 10.62
C LEU A 81 4.90 18.63 11.66
N GLU A 82 5.49 19.27 12.68
CA GLU A 82 6.25 18.52 13.70
C GLU A 82 5.31 17.67 14.59
N SER A 83 4.11 18.15 14.92
CA SER A 83 3.11 17.35 15.65
C SER A 83 2.67 16.13 14.85
N ALA A 84 2.43 16.27 13.55
CA ALA A 84 2.12 15.13 12.68
C ALA A 84 3.28 14.11 12.64
N ARG A 85 4.51 14.59 12.59
CA ARG A 85 5.72 13.76 12.62
C ARG A 85 5.85 12.99 13.95
N GLU A 86 5.54 13.63 15.07
CA GLU A 86 5.52 12.98 16.39
C GLU A 86 4.47 11.86 16.46
N VAL A 87 3.27 12.08 15.88
CA VAL A 87 2.23 11.04 15.80
C VAL A 87 2.73 9.83 15.02
N VAL A 88 3.27 10.04 13.83
CA VAL A 88 3.82 8.97 13.00
C VAL A 88 4.94 8.23 13.72
N SER A 89 5.84 8.97 14.39
CA SER A 89 6.97 8.36 15.09
C SER A 89 6.56 7.47 16.26
N LYS A 90 5.43 7.76 16.90
CA LYS A 90 4.87 6.90 17.97
C LYS A 90 4.35 5.58 17.40
N VAL A 91 3.63 5.62 16.29
CA VAL A 91 3.12 4.39 15.62
C VAL A 91 4.28 3.50 15.15
N LEU A 92 5.33 4.10 14.57
CA LEU A 92 6.50 3.37 14.10
C LEU A 92 7.50 3.00 15.22
N GLU A 93 7.27 3.46 16.46
CA GLU A 93 8.19 3.33 17.60
C GLU A 93 9.61 3.84 17.31
N CYS A 94 9.71 4.96 16.63
CA CYS A 94 10.97 5.58 16.25
C CYS A 94 11.09 7.03 16.78
N ARG A 95 12.15 7.72 16.44
CA ARG A 95 12.31 9.13 16.74
C ARG A 95 11.62 9.97 15.66
N ALA A 96 11.02 11.11 16.03
CA ALA A 96 10.44 12.03 15.07
C ALA A 96 11.43 12.49 13.98
N SER A 97 12.74 12.57 14.30
CA SER A 97 13.79 12.89 13.35
C SER A 97 14.07 11.82 12.29
N GLU A 98 13.52 10.61 12.46
CA GLU A 98 13.67 9.46 11.57
C GLU A 98 12.52 9.33 10.58
N VAL A 99 11.48 10.16 10.73
CA VAL A 99 10.33 10.22 9.82
C VAL A 99 10.58 11.28 8.74
N VAL A 100 10.32 10.94 7.49
CA VAL A 100 10.37 11.83 6.32
C VAL A 100 9.04 11.72 5.57
N PHE A 101 8.41 12.84 5.27
CA PHE A 101 7.21 12.86 4.44
C PHE A 101 7.58 12.95 2.96
N THR A 102 6.88 12.16 2.15
CA THR A 102 7.09 12.02 0.70
C THR A 102 5.77 12.23 -0.05
N GLY A 103 5.79 12.15 -1.37
CA GLY A 103 4.59 12.25 -2.20
C GLY A 103 3.78 10.95 -2.32
N GLY A 104 4.24 9.83 -1.73
CA GLY A 104 3.56 8.54 -1.76
C GLY A 104 4.51 7.37 -1.57
N GLY A 105 3.99 6.14 -1.54
CA GLY A 105 4.79 4.92 -1.38
C GLY A 105 5.86 4.77 -2.45
N THR A 106 5.51 5.00 -3.71
CA THR A 106 6.47 4.93 -4.82
C THR A 106 7.66 5.87 -4.63
N GLU A 107 7.44 7.11 -4.18
CA GLU A 107 8.54 8.03 -3.88
C GLU A 107 9.37 7.52 -2.69
N SER A 108 8.71 6.96 -1.65
CA SER A 108 9.39 6.42 -0.47
C SER A 108 10.30 5.24 -0.85
N ASP A 109 9.81 4.27 -1.62
CA ASP A 109 10.58 3.11 -2.08
C ASP A 109 11.78 3.53 -2.95
N ASN A 110 11.53 4.42 -3.92
CA ASN A 110 12.58 4.95 -4.77
C ASN A 110 13.65 5.70 -3.95
N ALA A 111 13.24 6.52 -2.97
CA ALA A 111 14.15 7.27 -2.12
C ALA A 111 14.99 6.33 -1.24
N ALA A 112 14.37 5.28 -0.67
CA ALA A 112 15.06 4.29 0.14
C ALA A 112 16.09 3.51 -0.68
N ILE A 113 15.67 2.90 -1.79
CA ILE A 113 16.50 1.99 -2.58
C ILE A 113 17.58 2.76 -3.33
N ARG A 114 17.22 3.78 -4.11
CA ARG A 114 18.21 4.58 -4.87
C ARG A 114 19.11 5.38 -3.94
N GLY A 115 18.49 6.02 -2.93
CA GLY A 115 19.25 6.83 -1.98
C GLY A 115 20.27 6.03 -1.18
N GLY A 116 19.86 4.85 -0.69
CA GLY A 116 20.74 3.92 0.02
C GLY A 116 21.83 3.33 -0.88
N ALA A 117 21.43 2.83 -2.06
CA ALA A 117 22.37 2.23 -3.02
C ALA A 117 23.45 3.23 -3.46
N PHE A 118 23.08 4.45 -3.85
CA PHE A 118 24.08 5.46 -4.23
C PHE A 118 24.93 5.95 -3.08
N ALA A 119 24.40 6.03 -1.85
CA ALA A 119 25.17 6.42 -0.67
C ALA A 119 26.27 5.39 -0.35
N LEU A 120 26.03 4.11 -0.62
CA LEU A 120 26.96 3.01 -0.35
C LEU A 120 27.70 2.49 -1.60
N LYS A 121 27.60 3.17 -2.75
CA LYS A 121 28.19 2.71 -4.03
C LYS A 121 29.69 2.43 -3.95
N GLN A 122 30.44 3.15 -3.10
CA GLN A 122 31.87 2.92 -2.88
C GLN A 122 32.15 1.65 -2.05
N ALA A 123 31.17 1.20 -1.26
CA ALA A 123 31.28 -0.01 -0.43
C ALA A 123 30.85 -1.27 -1.19
N GLY A 124 30.00 -1.13 -2.22
CA GLY A 124 29.53 -2.24 -3.03
C GLY A 124 28.46 -1.80 -4.04
N ASN A 125 28.07 -2.73 -4.91
CA ASN A 125 27.11 -2.46 -6.00
C ASN A 125 26.07 -3.58 -6.14
N HIS A 126 25.81 -4.35 -5.08
CA HIS A 126 24.84 -5.43 -5.14
C HIS A 126 23.60 -5.13 -4.28
N ILE A 127 22.42 -5.47 -4.81
CA ILE A 127 21.11 -5.33 -4.19
C ILE A 127 20.44 -6.70 -4.15
N VAL A 128 19.80 -7.02 -3.04
CA VAL A 128 18.97 -8.21 -2.88
C VAL A 128 17.51 -7.78 -2.72
N THR A 129 16.61 -8.35 -3.50
CA THR A 129 15.16 -8.11 -3.41
C THR A 129 14.41 -9.40 -3.78
N THR A 130 13.06 -9.38 -3.79
CA THR A 130 12.25 -10.56 -4.16
C THR A 130 11.59 -10.42 -5.53
N GLU A 131 11.21 -11.53 -6.15
CA GLU A 131 10.50 -11.53 -7.44
C GLU A 131 9.07 -10.98 -7.34
N VAL A 132 8.50 -10.89 -6.13
CA VAL A 132 7.10 -10.52 -5.90
C VAL A 132 6.91 -9.08 -5.41
N GLU A 133 7.94 -8.26 -5.47
CA GLU A 133 7.89 -6.86 -5.04
C GLU A 133 6.90 -6.02 -5.88
N HIS A 134 6.45 -4.92 -5.28
CA HIS A 134 5.73 -3.90 -6.04
C HIS A 134 6.63 -3.29 -7.13
N HIS A 135 6.05 -2.85 -8.25
CA HIS A 135 6.78 -2.24 -9.37
C HIS A 135 7.63 -1.02 -8.96
N ALA A 136 7.27 -0.30 -7.88
CA ALA A 136 8.09 0.78 -7.34
C ALA A 136 9.47 0.31 -6.86
N VAL A 137 9.58 -0.95 -6.41
CA VAL A 137 10.83 -1.61 -6.03
C VAL A 137 11.48 -2.25 -7.24
N LEU A 138 10.76 -3.11 -7.99
CA LEU A 138 11.31 -3.85 -9.14
C LEU A 138 11.87 -2.92 -10.21
N HIS A 139 11.09 -1.93 -10.66
CA HIS A 139 11.54 -1.02 -11.71
C HIS A 139 12.68 -0.11 -11.23
N THR A 140 12.74 0.20 -9.93
CA THR A 140 13.86 0.92 -9.33
C THR A 140 15.12 0.06 -9.35
N CYS A 141 15.04 -1.22 -9.01
CA CYS A 141 16.15 -2.16 -9.08
C CYS A 141 16.63 -2.34 -10.53
N HIS A 142 15.71 -2.61 -11.48
CA HIS A 142 16.05 -2.69 -12.91
C HIS A 142 16.72 -1.40 -13.44
N GLN A 143 16.26 -0.22 -12.97
CA GLN A 143 16.91 1.03 -13.36
C GLN A 143 18.33 1.12 -12.80
N LEU A 144 18.57 0.64 -11.58
CA LEU A 144 19.91 0.67 -10.96
C LEU A 144 20.91 -0.25 -11.67
N GLU A 145 20.47 -1.34 -12.32
CA GLU A 145 21.32 -2.16 -13.16
C GLU A 145 21.97 -1.33 -14.28
N ASN A 146 21.24 -0.35 -14.87
CA ASN A 146 21.80 0.56 -15.86
C ASN A 146 22.87 1.52 -15.28
N PHE A 147 22.94 1.64 -13.94
CA PHE A 147 23.95 2.43 -13.23
C PHE A 147 25.09 1.56 -12.67
N GLY A 148 25.16 0.28 -13.07
CA GLY A 148 26.24 -0.66 -12.73
C GLY A 148 26.02 -1.35 -11.37
N PHE A 149 24.80 -1.44 -10.89
CA PHE A 149 24.45 -2.32 -9.79
C PHE A 149 24.10 -3.72 -10.31
N GLU A 150 24.37 -4.73 -9.51
CA GLU A 150 23.93 -6.11 -9.68
C GLU A 150 22.71 -6.34 -8.80
N VAL A 151 21.69 -7.04 -9.26
CA VAL A 151 20.48 -7.30 -8.48
C VAL A 151 20.22 -8.80 -8.43
N THR A 152 20.04 -9.33 -7.21
CA THR A 152 19.53 -10.70 -7.01
C THR A 152 18.05 -10.61 -6.64
N TYR A 153 17.21 -11.20 -7.47
CA TYR A 153 15.78 -11.38 -7.22
C TYR A 153 15.58 -12.76 -6.59
N VAL A 154 15.30 -12.81 -5.29
CA VAL A 154 15.13 -14.07 -4.55
C VAL A 154 13.75 -14.64 -4.87
N PRO A 155 13.65 -15.91 -5.31
CA PRO A 155 12.38 -16.54 -5.61
C PRO A 155 11.54 -16.75 -4.34
N VAL A 156 10.23 -16.98 -4.54
CA VAL A 156 9.27 -17.32 -3.51
C VAL A 156 8.72 -18.73 -3.75
N ASP A 157 8.08 -19.30 -2.72
CA ASP A 157 7.35 -20.57 -2.86
C ASP A 157 5.99 -20.38 -3.57
N SER A 158 5.24 -21.48 -3.73
CA SER A 158 3.89 -21.47 -4.35
C SER A 158 2.85 -20.66 -3.60
N ASP A 159 3.11 -20.28 -2.36
CA ASP A 159 2.27 -19.45 -1.51
C ASP A 159 2.75 -17.97 -1.50
N GLY A 160 3.82 -17.68 -2.25
CA GLY A 160 4.42 -16.36 -2.33
C GLY A 160 5.24 -15.98 -1.11
N LEU A 161 5.66 -16.94 -0.28
CA LEU A 161 6.51 -16.70 0.88
C LEU A 161 7.99 -16.82 0.46
N VAL A 162 8.80 -15.83 0.83
CA VAL A 162 10.25 -15.89 0.65
C VAL A 162 10.90 -16.68 1.80
N ASP A 163 11.89 -17.48 1.47
CA ASP A 163 12.72 -18.15 2.48
C ASP A 163 13.73 -17.15 3.07
N PRO A 164 13.70 -16.86 4.38
CA PRO A 164 14.64 -15.96 5.04
C PRO A 164 16.11 -16.38 4.88
N GLU A 165 16.38 -17.69 4.88
CA GLU A 165 17.74 -18.22 4.70
C GLU A 165 18.21 -17.99 3.25
N ALA A 166 17.34 -18.12 2.26
CA ALA A 166 17.66 -17.81 0.87
C ALA A 166 17.99 -16.32 0.68
N VAL A 167 17.28 -15.41 1.34
CA VAL A 167 17.60 -13.97 1.34
C VAL A 167 18.97 -13.72 1.95
N ALA A 168 19.28 -14.31 3.09
CA ALA A 168 20.58 -14.17 3.75
C ALA A 168 21.72 -14.80 2.91
N ALA A 169 21.48 -15.93 2.27
CA ALA A 169 22.44 -16.60 1.40
C ALA A 169 22.76 -15.78 0.13
N ALA A 170 21.80 -14.99 -0.38
CA ALA A 170 22.02 -14.08 -1.50
C ALA A 170 22.92 -12.89 -1.15
N VAL A 171 23.17 -12.62 0.14
CA VAL A 171 24.04 -11.52 0.59
C VAL A 171 25.49 -11.85 0.32
N THR A 172 26.18 -10.97 -0.40
CA THR A 172 27.60 -11.04 -0.75
C THR A 172 28.39 -9.91 -0.08
N ASP A 173 29.71 -9.90 -0.25
CA ASP A 173 30.59 -8.80 0.19
C ASP A 173 30.38 -7.49 -0.60
N LYS A 174 29.64 -7.53 -1.72
CA LYS A 174 29.24 -6.35 -2.50
C LYS A 174 27.84 -5.85 -2.17
N THR A 175 27.05 -6.57 -1.35
CA THR A 175 25.69 -6.21 -1.03
C THR A 175 25.64 -4.92 -0.20
N VAL A 176 24.83 -3.96 -0.63
CA VAL A 176 24.65 -2.67 0.06
C VAL A 176 23.23 -2.49 0.59
N ILE A 177 22.24 -3.15 -0.01
CA ILE A 177 20.84 -3.07 0.41
C ILE A 177 20.11 -4.40 0.19
N VAL A 178 19.26 -4.74 1.14
CA VAL A 178 18.25 -5.81 1.05
C VAL A 178 16.88 -5.14 1.18
N SER A 179 16.01 -5.35 0.20
CA SER A 179 14.66 -4.79 0.17
C SER A 179 13.65 -5.91 -0.02
N VAL A 180 12.79 -6.12 0.99
CA VAL A 180 11.72 -7.13 0.95
C VAL A 180 10.43 -6.50 1.42
N MET A 181 9.35 -6.60 0.62
CA MET A 181 8.05 -6.07 1.01
C MET A 181 7.50 -6.81 2.24
N TYR A 182 6.77 -6.08 3.09
CA TYR A 182 6.18 -6.69 4.28
C TYR A 182 4.95 -7.52 3.94
N VAL A 183 4.12 -7.03 3.02
CA VAL A 183 2.91 -7.72 2.56
C VAL A 183 2.75 -7.55 1.06
N ASN A 184 2.48 -8.65 0.37
CA ASN A 184 2.22 -8.58 -1.05
C ASN A 184 0.81 -7.99 -1.32
N ASN A 185 0.75 -6.99 -2.19
CA ASN A 185 -0.45 -6.24 -2.52
C ASN A 185 -1.46 -7.00 -3.41
N GLU A 186 -1.03 -8.07 -4.07
CA GLU A 186 -1.89 -8.89 -4.94
C GLU A 186 -2.45 -10.09 -4.19
N ILE A 187 -1.60 -10.93 -3.63
CA ILE A 187 -1.97 -12.21 -3.01
C ILE A 187 -2.07 -12.18 -1.49
N GLY A 188 -1.71 -11.06 -0.87
CA GLY A 188 -1.84 -10.84 0.57
C GLY A 188 -0.82 -11.57 1.45
N THR A 189 0.12 -12.35 0.92
CA THR A 189 1.12 -13.08 1.70
C THR A 189 1.98 -12.14 2.53
N VAL A 190 2.12 -12.44 3.82
CA VAL A 190 2.91 -11.67 4.79
C VAL A 190 4.30 -12.27 4.91
N GLN A 191 5.33 -11.46 4.64
CA GLN A 191 6.73 -11.89 4.68
C GLN A 191 7.31 -11.80 6.10
N PRO A 192 8.22 -12.69 6.49
CA PRO A 192 8.81 -12.77 7.82
C PRO A 192 9.96 -11.75 7.99
N ILE A 193 9.66 -10.44 7.91
CA ILE A 193 10.66 -9.35 7.88
C ILE A 193 11.62 -9.38 9.06
N ARG A 194 11.12 -9.66 10.27
CA ARG A 194 11.98 -9.74 11.47
C ARG A 194 13.04 -10.84 11.33
N GLU A 195 12.65 -12.01 10.86
CA GLU A 195 13.54 -13.15 10.67
C GLU A 195 14.58 -12.84 9.58
N ILE A 196 14.11 -12.31 8.44
CA ILE A 196 14.99 -11.84 7.35
C ILE A 196 16.00 -10.80 7.87
N SER A 197 15.51 -9.81 8.61
CA SER A 197 16.39 -8.76 9.18
C SER A 197 17.48 -9.34 10.09
N ASN A 198 17.11 -10.28 10.94
CA ASN A 198 18.09 -10.93 11.85
C ASN A 198 19.16 -11.68 11.06
N LEU A 199 18.77 -12.57 10.14
CA LEU A 199 19.69 -13.36 9.34
C LEU A 199 20.59 -12.50 8.43
N VAL A 200 20.02 -11.44 7.83
CA VAL A 200 20.81 -10.48 7.05
C VAL A 200 21.82 -9.74 7.93
N ARG A 201 21.45 -9.36 9.17
CA ARG A 201 22.38 -8.73 10.13
C ARG A 201 23.52 -9.66 10.53
N GLU A 202 23.21 -10.91 10.89
CA GLU A 202 24.20 -11.93 11.20
C GLU A 202 25.17 -12.16 10.03
N ARG A 203 24.63 -12.23 8.82
CA ARG A 203 25.45 -12.38 7.61
C ARG A 203 26.32 -11.16 7.36
N ALA A 204 25.79 -9.95 7.51
CA ALA A 204 26.50 -8.69 7.35
C ALA A 204 27.67 -8.58 8.35
N GLU A 205 27.46 -8.97 9.62
CA GLU A 205 28.49 -9.01 10.65
C GLU A 205 29.58 -10.01 10.30
N ALA A 206 29.21 -11.23 9.90
CA ALA A 206 30.16 -12.29 9.53
C ALA A 206 31.09 -11.90 8.38
N ILE A 207 30.63 -11.06 7.44
CA ILE A 207 31.44 -10.58 6.30
C ILE A 207 32.04 -9.18 6.54
N GLY A 208 31.79 -8.57 7.72
CA GLY A 208 32.31 -7.25 8.08
C GLY A 208 31.77 -6.10 7.24
N ARG A 209 30.46 -6.15 6.87
CA ARG A 209 29.81 -5.17 6.00
C ARG A 209 28.64 -4.46 6.67
N THR A 210 28.37 -3.22 6.23
CA THR A 210 27.13 -2.51 6.53
C THR A 210 26.17 -2.71 5.38
N ILE A 211 25.02 -3.32 5.65
CA ILE A 211 23.96 -3.58 4.68
C ILE A 211 22.70 -2.89 5.19
N LEU A 212 22.05 -2.10 4.34
CA LEU A 212 20.78 -1.46 4.66
C LEU A 212 19.63 -2.43 4.44
N ILE A 213 18.69 -2.44 5.36
CA ILE A 213 17.47 -3.25 5.25
C ILE A 213 16.28 -2.33 5.08
N HIS A 214 15.58 -2.48 3.97
CA HIS A 214 14.36 -1.76 3.62
C HIS A 214 13.18 -2.72 3.54
N THR A 215 11.99 -2.23 3.93
CA THR A 215 10.72 -2.92 3.69
C THR A 215 9.67 -1.97 3.12
N ASP A 216 9.05 -2.36 2.02
CA ASP A 216 7.79 -1.76 1.57
C ASP A 216 6.66 -2.29 2.45
N ALA A 217 6.17 -1.44 3.38
CA ALA A 217 5.10 -1.76 4.30
C ALA A 217 3.77 -1.08 3.92
N VAL A 218 3.63 -0.64 2.67
CA VAL A 218 2.48 0.13 2.18
C VAL A 218 1.14 -0.59 2.43
N GLN A 219 1.10 -1.91 2.33
CA GLN A 219 -0.10 -2.71 2.58
C GLN A 219 -0.28 -3.12 4.05
N ALA A 220 0.69 -2.86 4.93
CA ALA A 220 0.68 -3.36 6.31
C ALA A 220 -0.06 -2.43 7.29
N ALA A 221 -0.09 -1.12 7.00
CA ALA A 221 -0.66 -0.12 7.89
C ALA A 221 -2.15 -0.37 8.17
N GLY A 222 -2.54 -0.33 9.45
CA GLY A 222 -3.90 -0.62 9.91
C GLY A 222 -4.24 -2.10 10.07
N TYR A 223 -3.30 -3.01 9.75
CA TYR A 223 -3.48 -4.47 9.88
C TYR A 223 -2.34 -5.14 10.65
N LEU A 224 -1.10 -4.75 10.42
CA LEU A 224 0.08 -5.37 11.04
C LEU A 224 0.84 -4.37 11.92
N ASN A 225 1.63 -4.90 12.84
CA ASN A 225 2.52 -4.10 13.66
C ASN A 225 3.60 -3.42 12.81
N LEU A 226 3.74 -2.10 12.94
CA LEU A 226 4.70 -1.28 12.22
C LEU A 226 5.93 -0.89 13.05
N SER A 227 6.13 -1.47 14.24
CA SER A 227 7.30 -1.20 15.08
C SER A 227 8.59 -1.51 14.32
N VAL A 228 9.30 -0.47 13.91
CA VAL A 228 10.58 -0.62 13.18
C VAL A 228 11.67 -1.25 14.04
N LYS A 229 11.52 -1.20 15.37
CA LYS A 229 12.41 -1.90 16.30
C LYS A 229 12.19 -3.40 16.25
N GLU A 230 10.92 -3.84 16.21
CA GLU A 230 10.58 -5.26 16.11
C GLU A 230 10.92 -5.83 14.75
N LEU A 231 10.66 -5.08 13.68
CA LEU A 231 11.00 -5.47 12.32
C LEU A 231 12.51 -5.51 12.06
N GLY A 232 13.31 -4.71 12.78
CA GLY A 232 14.77 -4.67 12.66
C GLY A 232 15.27 -3.99 11.40
N VAL A 233 14.44 -3.19 10.72
CA VAL A 233 14.77 -2.52 9.46
C VAL A 233 15.44 -1.16 9.65
N ASP A 234 16.16 -0.68 8.64
CA ASP A 234 16.76 0.66 8.62
C ASP A 234 15.87 1.67 7.88
N MET A 235 15.02 1.22 6.97
CA MET A 235 14.07 2.03 6.21
C MET A 235 12.75 1.29 6.05
N LEU A 236 11.63 2.03 6.07
CA LEU A 236 10.28 1.51 5.88
C LEU A 236 9.44 2.51 5.13
N SER A 237 8.73 2.06 4.10
CA SER A 237 7.86 2.87 3.26
C SER A 237 6.38 2.67 3.58
N LEU A 238 5.59 3.79 3.62
CA LEU A 238 4.14 3.79 3.73
C LEU A 238 3.52 4.73 2.70
N SER A 239 2.23 4.51 2.40
CA SER A 239 1.42 5.38 1.53
C SER A 239 0.06 5.66 2.17
N ALA A 240 -0.25 6.94 2.40
CA ALA A 240 -1.39 7.36 3.22
C ALA A 240 -2.73 6.82 2.72
N HIS A 241 -2.93 6.77 1.41
CA HIS A 241 -4.20 6.34 0.82
C HIS A 241 -4.50 4.83 0.97
N LYS A 242 -3.60 4.05 1.56
CA LYS A 242 -3.82 2.63 1.87
C LYS A 242 -4.40 2.41 3.28
N PHE A 243 -4.34 3.44 4.13
CA PHE A 243 -4.87 3.41 5.50
C PHE A 243 -5.80 4.60 5.76
N HIS A 244 -6.67 4.91 4.81
CA HIS A 244 -7.69 5.95 4.89
C HIS A 244 -7.16 7.39 5.04
N GLY A 245 -5.92 7.63 4.65
CA GLY A 245 -5.32 8.95 4.52
C GLY A 245 -5.49 9.53 3.09
N PRO A 246 -5.02 10.76 2.87
CA PRO A 246 -5.09 11.42 1.57
C PRO A 246 -4.14 10.78 0.54
N LYS A 247 -4.54 10.81 -0.73
CA LYS A 247 -3.64 10.53 -1.86
C LYS A 247 -2.56 11.61 -1.94
N GLY A 248 -1.38 11.28 -2.48
CA GLY A 248 -0.31 12.25 -2.67
C GLY A 248 0.53 12.54 -1.42
N VAL A 249 0.48 11.65 -0.41
CA VAL A 249 1.38 11.67 0.77
C VAL A 249 1.87 10.26 1.06
N GLY A 250 3.16 10.13 1.32
CA GLY A 250 3.82 8.94 1.83
C GLY A 250 4.67 9.24 3.04
N ILE A 251 5.17 8.18 3.65
CA ILE A 251 6.09 8.23 4.78
C ILE A 251 7.27 7.34 4.45
N LEU A 252 8.47 7.86 4.70
CA LEU A 252 9.70 7.07 4.71
C LEU A 252 10.32 7.18 6.10
N TYR A 253 10.37 6.06 6.81
CA TYR A 253 11.23 5.92 7.99
C TYR A 253 12.66 5.72 7.54
N ILE A 254 13.59 6.46 8.17
CA ILE A 254 15.03 6.34 7.95
C ILE A 254 15.70 6.34 9.32
N LYS A 255 16.22 5.21 9.76
CA LYS A 255 16.93 5.05 11.01
C LYS A 255 18.09 6.04 11.11
N ARG A 256 18.28 6.63 12.28
CA ARG A 256 19.39 7.56 12.51
C ARG A 256 20.74 6.95 12.16
N GLY A 257 21.50 7.65 11.32
CA GLY A 257 22.83 7.20 10.87
C GLY A 257 22.78 6.38 9.57
N THR A 258 21.60 6.05 9.03
CA THR A 258 21.47 5.43 7.72
C THR A 258 21.94 6.39 6.64
N PRO A 259 22.97 6.04 5.85
CA PRO A 259 23.43 6.85 4.73
C PRO A 259 22.36 6.88 3.62
N LEU A 260 22.06 8.07 3.12
CA LEU A 260 21.06 8.27 2.07
C LEU A 260 21.45 9.45 1.20
N VAL A 261 21.46 9.27 -0.12
CA VAL A 261 21.51 10.36 -1.10
C VAL A 261 20.09 10.81 -1.39
N PRO A 262 19.73 12.10 -1.18
CA PRO A 262 18.38 12.57 -1.43
C PRO A 262 17.97 12.38 -2.90
N LEU A 263 16.74 11.90 -3.14
CA LEU A 263 16.18 11.78 -4.48
C LEU A 263 15.77 13.15 -5.04
N LEU A 264 15.16 13.98 -4.20
CA LEU A 264 14.71 15.34 -4.55
C LEU A 264 15.54 16.37 -3.79
N MET A 265 16.38 17.09 -4.52
CA MET A 265 17.23 18.15 -3.98
C MET A 265 16.59 19.54 -4.17
N GLY A 266 16.88 20.48 -3.26
CA GLY A 266 16.35 21.85 -3.32
C GLY A 266 16.55 22.63 -2.03
N GLY A 267 15.48 23.20 -1.47
CA GLY A 267 15.51 24.13 -0.34
C GLY A 267 15.74 23.55 1.06
N GLY A 268 16.13 22.27 1.18
CA GLY A 268 16.54 21.67 2.46
C GLY A 268 15.36 21.22 3.36
N GLN A 269 14.14 21.17 2.86
CA GLN A 269 12.99 20.65 3.59
C GLN A 269 13.23 19.17 3.99
N GLU A 270 12.44 18.67 4.93
CA GLU A 270 12.60 17.33 5.47
C GLU A 270 14.06 17.02 5.89
N ARG A 271 14.74 18.02 6.46
CA ARG A 271 16.14 17.91 6.93
C ARG A 271 17.11 17.49 5.82
N GLU A 272 16.95 18.10 4.64
CA GLU A 272 17.75 17.85 3.42
C GLU A 272 17.56 16.44 2.82
N ARG A 273 16.56 15.67 3.30
CA ARG A 273 16.28 14.32 2.80
C ARG A 273 15.26 14.30 1.67
N ARG A 274 14.36 15.30 1.65
CA ARG A 274 13.34 15.47 0.63
C ARG A 274 12.95 16.93 0.51
N SER A 275 13.42 17.60 -0.50
CA SER A 275 13.14 19.02 -0.73
C SER A 275 11.80 19.25 -1.40
N GLY A 276 11.29 20.48 -1.30
CA GLY A 276 10.00 20.96 -1.79
C GLY A 276 9.08 21.33 -0.63
N THR A 277 8.27 22.36 -0.82
CA THR A 277 7.33 22.84 0.21
C THR A 277 6.45 21.70 0.69
N GLU A 278 6.33 21.58 2.00
CA GLU A 278 5.62 20.48 2.64
C GLU A 278 4.10 20.62 2.46
N ASN A 279 3.44 19.53 2.12
CA ASN A 279 1.98 19.44 2.01
C ASN A 279 1.35 19.31 3.42
N ILE A 280 1.27 20.43 4.14
CA ILE A 280 0.84 20.41 5.55
C ILE A 280 -0.53 19.79 5.73
N ALA A 281 -1.51 20.17 4.93
CA ALA A 281 -2.85 19.59 5.00
C ALA A 281 -2.81 18.05 4.83
N GLY A 282 -2.16 17.58 3.77
CA GLY A 282 -2.03 16.16 3.52
C GLY A 282 -1.24 15.42 4.60
N ILE A 283 -0.19 16.02 5.14
CA ILE A 283 0.64 15.44 6.20
C ILE A 283 -0.17 15.29 7.51
N VAL A 284 -0.96 16.30 7.88
CA VAL A 284 -1.84 16.25 9.06
C VAL A 284 -2.91 15.18 8.89
N GLY A 285 -3.57 15.14 7.72
CA GLY A 285 -4.53 14.08 7.40
C GLY A 285 -3.91 12.69 7.45
N THR A 286 -2.68 12.53 6.94
CA THR A 286 -1.93 11.27 7.00
C THR A 286 -1.65 10.81 8.42
N ALA A 287 -1.17 11.72 9.29
CA ALA A 287 -0.89 11.41 10.68
C ALA A 287 -2.17 11.05 11.46
N THR A 288 -3.27 11.76 11.20
CA THR A 288 -4.58 11.48 11.79
C THR A 288 -5.08 10.09 11.36
N ALA A 289 -5.03 9.79 10.06
CA ALA A 289 -5.45 8.49 9.54
C ALA A 289 -4.61 7.34 10.09
N LEU A 290 -3.27 7.50 10.12
CA LEU A 290 -2.36 6.47 10.62
C LEU A 290 -2.61 6.17 12.11
N LYS A 291 -2.77 7.23 12.92
CA LYS A 291 -3.08 7.09 14.36
C LYS A 291 -4.36 6.28 14.57
N LEU A 292 -5.45 6.68 13.91
CA LEU A 292 -6.74 6.01 14.05
C LEU A 292 -6.71 4.58 13.52
N SER A 293 -6.01 4.34 12.41
CA SER A 293 -5.85 2.99 11.86
C SER A 293 -5.06 2.08 12.81
N GLU A 294 -4.07 2.62 13.55
CA GLU A 294 -3.35 1.86 14.57
C GLU A 294 -4.20 1.62 15.81
N GLU A 295 -4.96 2.61 16.28
CA GLU A 295 -5.88 2.48 17.43
C GLU A 295 -6.99 1.43 17.17
N GLU A 296 -7.45 1.32 15.93
CA GLU A 296 -8.49 0.37 15.50
C GLU A 296 -7.92 -0.93 14.93
N ARG A 297 -6.60 -1.10 14.83
CA ARG A 297 -5.94 -2.18 14.11
C ARG A 297 -6.46 -3.57 14.51
N GLU A 298 -6.54 -3.87 15.79
CA GLU A 298 -6.97 -5.18 16.26
C GLU A 298 -8.43 -5.47 15.89
N SER A 299 -9.34 -4.51 16.13
CA SER A 299 -10.77 -4.68 15.80
C SER A 299 -11.00 -4.78 14.29
N THR A 300 -10.30 -3.96 13.50
CA THR A 300 -10.37 -4.00 12.03
C THR A 300 -9.81 -5.32 11.49
N SER A 301 -8.70 -5.80 12.03
CA SER A 301 -8.11 -7.09 11.63
C SER A 301 -9.06 -8.26 11.91
N ILE A 302 -9.69 -8.32 13.09
CA ILE A 302 -10.66 -9.37 13.43
C ILE A 302 -11.83 -9.33 12.45
N HIS A 303 -12.47 -8.17 12.29
CA HIS A 303 -13.59 -7.99 11.38
C HIS A 303 -13.26 -8.39 9.94
N CYS A 304 -12.18 -7.86 9.38
CA CYS A 304 -11.78 -8.18 8.01
C CYS A 304 -11.41 -9.66 7.85
N ARG A 305 -10.79 -10.28 8.85
CA ARG A 305 -10.45 -11.72 8.82
C ARG A 305 -11.69 -12.60 8.74
N GLU A 306 -12.72 -12.30 9.52
CA GLU A 306 -13.98 -13.03 9.48
C GLU A 306 -14.62 -12.97 8.09
N LEU A 307 -14.70 -11.78 7.48
CA LEU A 307 -15.22 -11.61 6.13
C LEU A 307 -14.35 -12.29 5.07
N ARG A 308 -13.03 -12.15 5.16
CA ARG A 308 -12.06 -12.79 4.28
C ARG A 308 -12.18 -14.31 4.31
N ASP A 309 -12.19 -14.89 5.49
CA ASP A 309 -12.22 -16.34 5.68
C ASP A 309 -13.54 -16.93 5.16
N ARG A 310 -14.64 -16.20 5.33
CA ARG A 310 -15.93 -16.54 4.75
C ARG A 310 -15.89 -16.54 3.21
N ILE A 311 -15.27 -15.55 2.59
CA ILE A 311 -15.08 -15.49 1.13
C ILE A 311 -14.21 -16.67 0.66
N ILE A 312 -13.09 -16.93 1.33
CA ILE A 312 -12.17 -18.03 0.98
C ILE A 312 -12.86 -19.39 1.06
N ALA A 313 -13.69 -19.61 2.07
CA ALA A 313 -14.41 -20.87 2.23
C ALA A 313 -15.52 -21.05 1.18
N ALA A 314 -16.29 -19.98 0.91
CA ALA A 314 -17.47 -20.08 0.06
C ALA A 314 -17.13 -20.16 -1.45
N ILE A 315 -16.14 -19.42 -1.94
CA ILE A 315 -15.86 -19.35 -3.39
C ILE A 315 -15.61 -20.72 -4.03
N PRO A 316 -14.74 -21.62 -3.49
CA PRO A 316 -14.51 -22.93 -4.10
C PRO A 316 -15.75 -23.83 -4.13
N GLU A 317 -16.66 -23.70 -3.14
CA GLU A 317 -17.91 -24.44 -3.09
C GLU A 317 -18.91 -23.93 -4.15
N LEU A 318 -19.02 -22.62 -4.30
CA LEU A 318 -19.91 -21.97 -5.26
C LEU A 318 -19.41 -22.07 -6.71
N ILE A 319 -18.08 -22.03 -6.89
CA ILE A 319 -17.42 -22.01 -8.20
C ILE A 319 -16.31 -23.08 -8.22
N PRO A 320 -16.67 -24.35 -8.51
CA PRO A 320 -15.69 -25.44 -8.54
C PRO A 320 -14.52 -25.17 -9.50
N GLY A 321 -13.32 -25.60 -9.07
CA GLY A 321 -12.09 -25.40 -9.82
C GLY A 321 -11.42 -24.05 -9.57
N THR A 322 -11.94 -23.20 -8.70
CA THR A 322 -11.28 -21.97 -8.26
C THR A 322 -9.97 -22.28 -7.52
N LEU A 323 -8.94 -21.50 -7.80
CA LEU A 323 -7.63 -21.63 -7.17
C LEU A 323 -7.36 -20.41 -6.27
N LEU A 324 -7.12 -20.65 -4.99
CA LEU A 324 -6.67 -19.61 -4.05
C LEU A 324 -5.18 -19.31 -4.32
N ASN A 325 -4.80 -18.04 -4.36
CA ASN A 325 -3.43 -17.57 -4.48
C ASN A 325 -2.94 -16.97 -3.16
N GLY A 326 -1.66 -17.15 -2.86
CA GLY A 326 -1.02 -16.69 -1.63
C GLY A 326 -1.24 -17.63 -0.45
N HIS A 327 -0.47 -17.39 0.63
CA HIS A 327 -0.42 -18.29 1.79
C HIS A 327 -1.77 -18.38 2.50
N PRO A 328 -2.26 -19.56 2.84
CA PRO A 328 -3.60 -19.72 3.41
C PRO A 328 -3.77 -19.12 4.82
N ILE A 329 -2.66 -19.04 5.61
CA ILE A 329 -2.68 -18.58 7.00
C ILE A 329 -1.88 -17.28 7.18
N LYS A 330 -0.61 -17.25 6.72
CA LYS A 330 0.26 -16.04 6.79
C LYS A 330 -0.18 -15.03 5.73
N ARG A 331 -1.40 -14.54 5.87
CA ARG A 331 -2.10 -13.68 4.90
C ARG A 331 -2.66 -12.45 5.60
N LEU A 332 -2.61 -11.31 4.92
CA LEU A 332 -3.26 -10.08 5.38
C LEU A 332 -4.76 -10.32 5.60
N ASP A 333 -5.29 -9.76 6.66
CA ASP A 333 -6.64 -10.04 7.13
C ASP A 333 -7.75 -9.61 6.17
N ASN A 334 -7.46 -8.71 5.25
CA ASN A 334 -8.43 -8.15 4.32
C ASN A 334 -8.32 -8.66 2.87
N ASN A 335 -7.36 -9.53 2.55
CA ASN A 335 -7.04 -9.87 1.15
C ASN A 335 -7.45 -11.30 0.78
N VAL A 336 -8.16 -11.43 -0.33
CA VAL A 336 -8.42 -12.67 -1.05
C VAL A 336 -7.98 -12.49 -2.49
N ASN A 337 -7.23 -13.44 -3.03
CA ASN A 337 -6.90 -13.50 -4.45
C ASN A 337 -7.20 -14.92 -4.96
N VAL A 338 -8.01 -15.01 -6.00
CA VAL A 338 -8.40 -16.28 -6.61
C VAL A 338 -8.25 -16.23 -8.12
N CYS A 339 -7.96 -17.38 -8.74
CA CYS A 339 -8.05 -17.52 -10.17
C CYS A 339 -9.24 -18.39 -10.57
N PHE A 340 -9.93 -18.02 -11.63
CA PHE A 340 -10.97 -18.80 -12.30
C PHE A 340 -10.40 -19.41 -13.59
N PRO A 341 -9.91 -20.69 -13.57
CA PRO A 341 -9.33 -21.30 -14.75
C PRO A 341 -10.25 -21.23 -15.96
N GLY A 342 -9.68 -20.86 -17.10
CA GLY A 342 -10.39 -20.73 -18.35
C GLY A 342 -11.15 -19.39 -18.54
N LEU A 343 -11.18 -18.51 -17.56
CA LEU A 343 -11.74 -17.16 -17.69
C LEU A 343 -10.63 -16.10 -17.65
N GLU A 344 -10.89 -14.97 -18.29
CA GLU A 344 -10.09 -13.75 -18.12
C GLU A 344 -10.72 -12.86 -17.03
N ALA A 345 -9.89 -12.12 -16.29
CA ALA A 345 -10.34 -11.26 -15.20
C ALA A 345 -11.26 -10.13 -15.66
N GLU A 346 -10.97 -9.52 -16.82
CA GLU A 346 -11.68 -8.34 -17.30
C GLU A 346 -13.20 -8.58 -17.49
N PRO A 347 -13.67 -9.63 -18.18
CA PRO A 347 -15.10 -9.92 -18.26
C PRO A 347 -15.76 -10.18 -16.89
N VAL A 348 -15.04 -10.78 -15.92
CA VAL A 348 -15.55 -10.99 -14.56
C VAL A 348 -15.71 -9.65 -13.86
N LEU A 349 -14.69 -8.80 -13.92
CA LEU A 349 -14.69 -7.46 -13.32
C LEU A 349 -15.80 -6.58 -13.91
N LEU A 350 -15.97 -6.55 -15.23
CA LEU A 350 -17.06 -5.84 -15.88
C LEU A 350 -18.44 -6.36 -15.45
N GLY A 351 -18.57 -7.69 -15.31
CA GLY A 351 -19.81 -8.30 -14.83
C GLY A 351 -20.14 -7.92 -13.38
N LEU A 352 -19.15 -7.78 -12.52
CA LEU A 352 -19.29 -7.30 -11.15
C LEU A 352 -19.61 -5.79 -11.11
N ASP A 353 -18.88 -4.99 -11.87
CA ASP A 353 -19.06 -3.52 -11.96
C ASP A 353 -20.50 -3.15 -12.41
N LEU A 354 -21.04 -3.84 -13.40
CA LEU A 354 -22.44 -3.69 -13.83
C LEU A 354 -23.47 -4.01 -12.73
N LYS A 355 -23.05 -4.66 -11.67
CA LYS A 355 -23.85 -4.97 -10.48
C LYS A 355 -23.48 -4.09 -9.28
N GLY A 356 -22.65 -3.06 -9.48
CA GLY A 356 -22.22 -2.15 -8.42
C GLY A 356 -21.19 -2.74 -7.46
N ILE A 357 -20.46 -3.78 -7.86
CA ILE A 357 -19.39 -4.40 -7.06
C ILE A 357 -18.03 -4.04 -7.68
N PHE A 358 -17.19 -3.36 -6.92
CA PHE A 358 -15.90 -2.85 -7.37
C PHE A 358 -14.76 -3.69 -6.79
N ALA A 359 -14.09 -4.48 -7.64
CA ALA A 359 -12.94 -5.34 -7.32
C ALA A 359 -11.82 -5.14 -8.36
N SER A 360 -10.70 -5.86 -8.25
CA SER A 360 -9.54 -5.70 -9.13
C SER A 360 -8.96 -7.06 -9.55
N SER A 361 -8.16 -7.09 -10.61
CA SER A 361 -7.34 -8.26 -10.96
C SER A 361 -6.06 -8.40 -10.11
N GLY A 362 -5.76 -7.42 -9.25
CA GLY A 362 -4.51 -7.38 -8.50
C GLY A 362 -3.38 -6.64 -9.21
N SER A 363 -3.22 -6.83 -10.50
CA SER A 363 -2.21 -6.16 -11.33
C SER A 363 -2.72 -4.84 -11.92
N ALA A 364 -3.42 -4.01 -11.14
CA ALA A 364 -4.06 -2.77 -11.61
C ALA A 364 -3.10 -1.78 -12.31
N CYS A 365 -1.79 -1.86 -12.05
CA CYS A 365 -0.79 -1.04 -12.74
C CYS A 365 -0.47 -1.53 -14.17
N SER A 366 -0.92 -2.72 -14.55
CA SER A 366 -0.71 -3.34 -15.87
C SER A 366 -1.99 -3.55 -16.68
N THR A 367 -3.10 -2.87 -16.31
CA THR A 367 -4.38 -2.97 -17.03
C THR A 367 -4.31 -2.61 -18.52
N ALA A 368 -3.20 -2.01 -18.98
CA ALA A 368 -2.90 -1.80 -20.39
C ALA A 368 -1.96 -2.90 -20.99
N SER A 369 -1.47 -3.83 -20.17
CA SER A 369 -0.57 -4.90 -20.61
C SER A 369 -1.32 -6.24 -20.71
N LEU A 370 -1.15 -6.94 -21.82
CA LEU A 370 -1.63 -8.32 -22.04
C LEU A 370 -0.82 -9.35 -21.22
N GLU A 371 0.17 -8.91 -20.46
CA GLU A 371 1.03 -9.78 -19.67
C GLU A 371 0.37 -10.20 -18.36
N PRO A 372 0.52 -11.47 -17.94
CA PRO A 372 0.03 -11.94 -16.65
C PRO A 372 0.79 -11.27 -15.50
N SER A 373 0.17 -11.23 -14.31
CA SER A 373 0.84 -10.75 -13.10
C SER A 373 2.17 -11.46 -12.87
N HIS A 374 3.24 -10.67 -12.67
CA HIS A 374 4.56 -11.21 -12.31
C HIS A 374 4.52 -11.97 -10.98
N VAL A 375 3.68 -11.52 -10.01
CA VAL A 375 3.48 -12.20 -8.72
C VAL A 375 2.89 -13.58 -8.93
N LEU A 376 1.82 -13.70 -9.74
CA LEU A 376 1.19 -14.99 -10.02
C LEU A 376 2.12 -15.91 -10.82
N THR A 377 2.92 -15.35 -11.70
CA THR A 377 3.95 -16.11 -12.43
C THR A 377 5.03 -16.61 -11.46
N ALA A 378 5.50 -15.79 -10.54
CA ALA A 378 6.51 -16.13 -9.54
C ALA A 378 6.06 -17.27 -8.61
N ILE A 379 4.77 -17.34 -8.25
CA ILE A 379 4.21 -18.46 -7.47
C ILE A 379 3.87 -19.69 -8.31
N GLY A 380 4.27 -19.72 -9.59
CA GLY A 380 4.11 -20.88 -10.47
C GLY A 380 2.73 -21.02 -11.12
N ARG A 381 1.89 -19.97 -11.15
CA ARG A 381 0.64 -20.02 -11.90
C ARG A 381 0.91 -19.93 -13.41
N PRO A 382 0.42 -20.88 -14.23
CA PRO A 382 0.46 -20.75 -15.68
C PRO A 382 -0.20 -19.46 -16.16
N ALA A 383 0.30 -18.88 -17.24
CA ALA A 383 -0.13 -17.57 -17.73
C ALA A 383 -1.63 -17.50 -18.07
N ASP A 384 -2.22 -18.56 -18.59
CA ASP A 384 -3.64 -18.70 -18.88
C ASP A 384 -4.51 -18.72 -17.62
N ILE A 385 -4.01 -19.29 -16.53
CA ILE A 385 -4.67 -19.27 -15.21
C ILE A 385 -4.50 -17.89 -14.54
N ALA A 386 -3.29 -17.34 -14.59
CA ALA A 386 -2.98 -16.05 -13.97
C ALA A 386 -3.83 -14.90 -14.54
N ARG A 387 -4.19 -14.95 -15.83
CA ARG A 387 -5.09 -13.96 -16.45
C ARG A 387 -6.51 -13.96 -15.89
N GLY A 388 -6.95 -15.07 -15.28
CA GLY A 388 -8.26 -15.21 -14.63
C GLY A 388 -8.27 -14.78 -13.15
N SER A 389 -7.33 -13.97 -12.72
CA SER A 389 -7.16 -13.58 -11.32
C SER A 389 -8.15 -12.48 -10.91
N LEU A 390 -8.85 -12.70 -9.79
CA LEU A 390 -9.68 -11.71 -9.12
C LEU A 390 -9.13 -11.45 -7.71
N ARG A 391 -8.81 -10.19 -7.40
CA ARG A 391 -8.47 -9.75 -6.05
C ARG A 391 -9.67 -9.08 -5.42
N ILE A 392 -10.04 -9.52 -4.24
CA ILE A 392 -11.09 -8.99 -3.38
C ILE A 392 -10.42 -8.50 -2.10
N THR A 393 -10.59 -7.23 -1.76
CA THR A 393 -10.04 -6.68 -0.50
C THR A 393 -11.13 -5.94 0.25
N VAL A 394 -11.51 -6.52 1.40
CA VAL A 394 -12.49 -5.95 2.31
C VAL A 394 -11.89 -4.81 3.14
N GLY A 395 -12.70 -3.99 3.74
CA GLY A 395 -12.29 -2.88 4.60
C GLY A 395 -13.14 -2.78 5.85
N ARG A 396 -12.84 -1.80 6.68
CA ARG A 396 -13.52 -1.55 7.95
C ARG A 396 -15.04 -1.32 7.82
N GLU A 397 -15.49 -0.78 6.69
CA GLU A 397 -16.90 -0.52 6.42
C GLU A 397 -17.60 -1.65 5.65
N THR A 398 -16.88 -2.68 5.20
CA THR A 398 -17.46 -3.82 4.50
C THR A 398 -18.36 -4.62 5.46
N THR A 399 -19.58 -4.93 5.05
CA THR A 399 -20.56 -5.64 5.87
C THR A 399 -20.70 -7.10 5.46
N ASP A 400 -21.33 -7.92 6.31
CA ASP A 400 -21.73 -9.29 5.97
C ASP A 400 -22.66 -9.33 4.75
N GLY A 401 -23.59 -8.37 4.66
CA GLY A 401 -24.49 -8.23 3.52
C GLY A 401 -23.76 -7.94 2.21
N ASP A 402 -22.68 -7.14 2.24
CA ASP A 402 -21.85 -6.89 1.07
C ASP A 402 -21.16 -8.16 0.58
N VAL A 403 -20.68 -9.00 1.52
CA VAL A 403 -20.06 -10.30 1.21
C VAL A 403 -21.08 -11.27 0.65
N ASP A 404 -22.30 -11.34 1.21
CA ASP A 404 -23.38 -12.18 0.68
C ASP A 404 -23.72 -11.79 -0.76
N TYR A 405 -23.93 -10.49 -0.99
CA TYR A 405 -24.24 -9.98 -2.32
C TYR A 405 -23.11 -10.22 -3.33
N PHE A 406 -21.85 -10.07 -2.90
CA PHE A 406 -20.69 -10.39 -3.72
C PHE A 406 -20.67 -11.88 -4.11
N LEU A 407 -20.85 -12.80 -3.14
CA LEU A 407 -20.79 -14.25 -3.38
C LEU A 407 -21.88 -14.73 -4.34
N GLU A 408 -23.10 -14.25 -4.18
CA GLU A 408 -24.22 -14.55 -5.11
C GLU A 408 -23.93 -14.01 -6.51
N THR A 409 -23.43 -12.77 -6.59
CA THR A 409 -23.17 -12.12 -7.86
C THR A 409 -22.00 -12.74 -8.61
N VAL A 410 -20.87 -13.02 -7.95
CA VAL A 410 -19.69 -13.61 -8.61
C VAL A 410 -20.00 -15.01 -9.15
N GLN A 411 -20.79 -15.81 -8.41
CA GLN A 411 -21.25 -17.10 -8.90
C GLN A 411 -22.04 -16.96 -10.21
N SER A 412 -23.04 -16.08 -10.22
CA SER A 412 -23.88 -15.83 -11.40
C SER A 412 -23.06 -15.33 -12.60
N VAL A 413 -22.14 -14.39 -12.38
CA VAL A 413 -21.26 -13.84 -13.42
C VAL A 413 -20.38 -14.91 -14.03
N VAL A 414 -19.70 -15.69 -13.19
CA VAL A 414 -18.78 -16.75 -13.64
C VAL A 414 -19.54 -17.86 -14.39
N GLN A 415 -20.69 -18.29 -13.91
CA GLN A 415 -21.54 -19.28 -14.60
C GLN A 415 -21.95 -18.79 -15.98
N ARG A 416 -22.45 -17.55 -16.08
CA ARG A 416 -22.84 -16.96 -17.34
C ARG A 416 -21.68 -16.88 -18.34
N LEU A 417 -20.49 -16.47 -17.89
CA LEU A 417 -19.30 -16.39 -18.73
C LEU A 417 -18.87 -17.78 -19.25
N ARG A 418 -18.94 -18.82 -18.40
CA ARG A 418 -18.65 -20.22 -18.79
C ARG A 418 -19.64 -20.81 -19.80
N GLU A 419 -20.85 -20.27 -19.88
CA GLU A 419 -21.88 -20.69 -20.86
C GLU A 419 -21.69 -20.06 -22.24
N LEU A 420 -20.90 -19.01 -22.38
CA LEU A 420 -20.71 -18.33 -23.66
C LEU A 420 -20.01 -19.25 -24.68
N PRO A 421 -20.40 -19.21 -25.98
CA PRO A 421 -19.82 -20.06 -27.02
C PRO A 421 -18.31 -19.90 -27.19
N SER A 422 -17.78 -18.69 -27.01
CA SER A 422 -16.35 -18.38 -27.07
C SER A 422 -15.53 -19.16 -26.03
N PHE A 423 -16.06 -19.35 -24.83
CA PHE A 423 -15.44 -20.14 -23.78
C PHE A 423 -15.36 -21.63 -24.13
N ARG A 424 -16.41 -22.19 -24.76
CA ARG A 424 -16.50 -23.61 -25.14
C ARG A 424 -15.52 -23.97 -26.27
N LEU A 425 -15.06 -23.03 -27.07
CA LEU A 425 -14.10 -23.25 -28.18
C LEU A 425 -12.64 -23.33 -27.71
N HIS A 426 -12.29 -22.71 -26.58
CA HIS A 426 -10.90 -22.71 -26.06
C HIS A 426 -10.59 -23.93 -25.15
N ASN A 427 -11.61 -24.66 -24.72
CA ASN A 427 -11.47 -25.83 -23.83
C ASN A 427 -11.71 -27.19 -24.56
N ARG A 428 -11.66 -27.21 -25.89
CA ARG A 428 -11.62 -28.41 -26.74
C ARG A 428 -10.25 -28.51 -27.42
#